data_01e8ed710c680fb6df9489e6e64501a0
#
_entry.id   01e8ed710c680fb6df9489e6e64501a0
#
_cell.length_a   1.000
_cell.length_b   1.000
_cell.length_c   1.000
_cell.angle_alpha   90.00
_cell.angle_beta   90.00
_cell.angle_gamma   90.00
#
_symmetry.space_group_name_H-M   'P 1'
#
loop_
_entity.id
_entity.type
_entity.pdbx_description
1 polymer ?
#
loop_
_entity_poly.entity_id
_entity_poly.type
_entity_poly.pdbx_seq_one_letter_code
_entity_poly.pdbx_strand_id
1 'polypeptide(L)'
;MKKSILLALALAASLVQAQAPAPVVGTYILAERGVDVVEQLKPGRVSHILYAFLLICGEGQRKQEAAACAGRPAFSIAPHADQDVFSAAFQRLKTRDPKVQVLASVGGWGGSDPFFHLAATAQGRQAFVKSSVDWLRAHPGFDGLDIDWEHPGNNGASNGVQLGSPADGEYFVQLLQDLRTGLDALGRENKRHYALTVAINTTKEQLVRMPMGRAAKSLDLVFMMTYDFTGPWTKKAGNHTALRSAKPGADSLEKSVADLKAEGVPAAKMVAGVAMYGRGFDGVKADSSYARPWPNEDGSVAFKDIAKLAGMKPEFDKASQSWAMVGAGRFVGYDDPRAVRAKVAFAKKAGLAGVFAWELSQDDGQILDAMDTMKP
;
A
#
# COMPACT_ATOMS: atom_id res chain seq x y z
N MET A 1 -72.95 13.35 26.25
CA MET A 1 -72.08 12.28 25.80
C MET A 1 -71.05 12.89 24.84
N LYS A 2 -69.82 13.17 25.30
CA LYS A 2 -68.74 13.75 24.50
C LYS A 2 -67.79 12.57 24.11
N LYS A 3 -67.67 12.24 22.83
CA LYS A 3 -66.72 11.24 22.30
C LYS A 3 -65.39 11.92 22.05
N SER A 4 -64.37 11.57 22.81
CA SER A 4 -62.98 11.97 22.57
C SER A 4 -62.37 11.03 21.55
N ILE A 5 -61.90 11.54 20.42
CA ILE A 5 -61.14 10.80 19.40
C ILE A 5 -59.65 10.99 19.74
N LEU A 6 -58.98 9.95 20.18
CA LEU A 6 -57.52 9.91 20.29
C LEU A 6 -56.94 9.67 18.91
N LEU A 7 -56.19 10.68 18.40
CA LEU A 7 -55.39 10.53 17.19
C LEU A 7 -54.00 10.01 17.58
N ALA A 8 -53.72 8.74 17.25
CA ALA A 8 -52.39 8.16 17.42
C ALA A 8 -51.51 8.57 16.24
N LEU A 9 -50.55 9.47 16.48
CA LEU A 9 -49.46 9.74 15.52
C LEU A 9 -48.44 8.60 15.58
N ALA A 10 -48.37 7.76 14.53
CA ALA A 10 -47.30 6.81 14.31
C ALA A 10 -46.08 7.56 13.75
N LEU A 11 -45.04 7.78 14.56
CA LEU A 11 -43.74 8.21 14.06
C LEU A 11 -43.09 7.03 13.30
N ALA A 12 -43.07 7.11 11.99
CA ALA A 12 -42.24 6.25 11.15
C ALA A 12 -40.78 6.73 11.26
N ALA A 13 -39.97 6.13 12.11
CA ALA A 13 -38.53 6.28 12.12
C ALA A 13 -37.95 5.61 10.86
N SER A 14 -37.65 6.42 9.85
CA SER A 14 -36.89 5.96 8.68
C SER A 14 -35.48 5.59 9.16
N LEU A 15 -35.18 4.31 9.29
CA LEU A 15 -33.83 3.81 9.44
C LEU A 15 -33.08 4.16 8.16
N VAL A 16 -32.31 5.25 8.19
CA VAL A 16 -31.29 5.51 7.15
C VAL A 16 -30.25 4.42 7.31
N GLN A 17 -30.38 3.37 6.51
CA GLN A 17 -29.40 2.30 6.42
C GLN A 17 -28.12 2.94 5.88
N ALA A 18 -27.10 3.10 6.72
CA ALA A 18 -25.81 3.61 6.30
C ALA A 18 -25.30 2.71 5.18
N GLN A 19 -25.20 3.26 3.99
CA GLN A 19 -24.69 2.55 2.82
C GLN A 19 -23.25 2.12 3.13
N ALA A 20 -22.92 0.84 2.96
CA ALA A 20 -21.56 0.36 3.16
C ALA A 20 -20.59 1.20 2.30
N PRO A 21 -19.42 1.57 2.82
CA PRO A 21 -18.46 2.35 2.05
C PRO A 21 -18.12 1.63 0.74
N ALA A 22 -17.94 2.41 -0.33
CA ALA A 22 -17.57 1.86 -1.63
C ALA A 22 -16.24 1.09 -1.52
N PRO A 23 -16.11 -0.06 -2.20
CA PRO A 23 -14.90 -0.87 -2.11
C PRO A 23 -13.69 -0.13 -2.68
N VAL A 24 -12.53 -0.38 -2.06
CA VAL A 24 -11.26 0.16 -2.50
C VAL A 24 -10.77 -0.59 -3.73
N VAL A 25 -10.49 0.15 -4.80
CA VAL A 25 -9.63 -0.27 -5.91
C VAL A 25 -8.51 0.76 -5.97
N GLY A 26 -7.35 0.42 -5.38
CA GLY A 26 -6.23 1.33 -5.20
C GLY A 26 -5.08 1.03 -6.15
N THR A 27 -4.24 2.03 -6.42
CA THR A 27 -2.97 1.82 -7.13
C THR A 27 -1.92 2.83 -6.70
N TYR A 28 -0.67 2.38 -6.68
CA TYR A 28 0.47 3.28 -6.59
C TYR A 28 0.75 3.94 -7.95
N ILE A 29 1.15 5.20 -7.90
CA ILE A 29 1.68 5.96 -9.04
C ILE A 29 3.03 6.53 -8.60
N LEU A 30 4.09 6.18 -9.34
CA LEU A 30 5.44 6.67 -9.07
C LEU A 30 5.66 8.04 -9.71
N ALA A 31 6.21 8.99 -8.94
CA ALA A 31 6.51 10.34 -9.41
C ALA A 31 7.42 10.35 -10.65
N GLU A 32 8.42 9.48 -10.68
CA GLU A 32 9.38 9.37 -11.78
C GLU A 32 8.79 8.86 -13.10
N ARG A 33 7.53 8.38 -13.11
CA ARG A 33 6.83 7.98 -14.34
C ARG A 33 6.16 9.15 -15.07
N GLY A 34 6.22 10.34 -14.46
CA GLY A 34 5.63 11.55 -15.00
C GLY A 34 4.12 11.67 -14.77
N VAL A 35 3.61 12.89 -14.94
CA VAL A 35 2.22 13.23 -14.64
C VAL A 35 1.20 12.66 -15.64
N ASP A 36 1.64 12.30 -16.84
CA ASP A 36 0.77 11.80 -17.92
C ASP A 36 -0.02 10.55 -17.51
N VAL A 37 0.53 9.74 -16.60
CA VAL A 37 -0.16 8.57 -16.06
C VAL A 37 -1.46 8.95 -15.34
N VAL A 38 -1.52 10.12 -14.70
CA VAL A 38 -2.70 10.66 -14.02
C VAL A 38 -3.70 11.21 -15.03
N GLU A 39 -3.21 11.92 -16.05
CA GLU A 39 -4.07 12.54 -17.08
C GLU A 39 -4.78 11.48 -17.95
N GLN A 40 -4.12 10.36 -18.19
CA GLN A 40 -4.68 9.24 -18.97
C GLN A 40 -5.65 8.36 -18.16
N LEU A 41 -5.66 8.50 -16.81
CA LEU A 41 -6.54 7.70 -15.97
C LEU A 41 -8.01 8.06 -16.20
N LYS A 42 -8.80 7.05 -16.59
CA LYS A 42 -10.23 7.23 -16.82
C LYS A 42 -10.98 7.34 -15.50
N PRO A 43 -11.98 8.23 -15.39
CA PRO A 43 -12.82 8.34 -14.20
C PRO A 43 -13.45 7.00 -13.80
N GLY A 44 -13.54 6.76 -12.50
CA GLY A 44 -14.15 5.56 -11.94
C GLY A 44 -13.28 4.30 -12.01
N ARG A 45 -12.08 4.34 -12.59
CA ARG A 45 -11.20 3.15 -12.67
C ARG A 45 -10.60 2.77 -11.33
N VAL A 46 -10.17 3.76 -10.57
CA VAL A 46 -9.62 3.58 -9.22
C VAL A 46 -10.37 4.45 -8.23
N SER A 47 -10.47 3.99 -6.99
CA SER A 47 -11.03 4.78 -5.89
C SER A 47 -9.94 5.45 -5.06
N HIS A 48 -8.72 4.90 -5.05
CA HIS A 48 -7.58 5.40 -4.30
C HIS A 48 -6.32 5.44 -5.16
N ILE A 49 -5.59 6.53 -5.08
CA ILE A 49 -4.26 6.69 -5.67
C ILE A 49 -3.29 6.95 -4.53
N LEU A 50 -2.19 6.20 -4.50
CA LEU A 50 -1.06 6.41 -3.59
C LEU A 50 0.10 6.98 -4.42
N TYR A 51 0.36 8.28 -4.26
CA TYR A 51 1.46 8.97 -4.93
C TYR A 51 2.78 8.67 -4.23
N ALA A 52 3.68 8.01 -4.88
CA ALA A 52 4.94 7.53 -4.32
C ALA A 52 6.16 8.21 -5.00
N PHE A 53 7.13 8.70 -4.25
CA PHE A 53 7.11 8.83 -2.79
C PHE A 53 7.46 10.25 -2.39
N LEU A 54 6.89 10.72 -1.27
CA LEU A 54 7.48 11.83 -0.55
C LEU A 54 8.62 11.31 0.31
N LEU A 55 9.73 12.01 0.31
CA LEU A 55 10.92 11.70 1.08
C LEU A 55 11.08 12.65 2.26
N ILE A 56 11.97 12.31 3.20
CA ILE A 56 12.13 13.01 4.47
C ILE A 56 13.57 13.53 4.55
N CYS A 57 13.74 14.82 4.89
CA CYS A 57 15.02 15.43 5.14
C CYS A 57 15.56 15.08 6.54
N GLY A 58 16.88 15.07 6.69
CA GLY A 58 17.54 14.89 7.98
C GLY A 58 18.26 13.55 8.11
N GLU A 59 18.44 13.10 9.34
CA GLU A 59 19.16 11.84 9.61
C GLU A 59 18.47 10.65 8.91
N GLY A 60 19.23 9.83 8.19
CA GLY A 60 18.74 8.74 7.38
C GLY A 60 18.25 9.13 5.98
N GLN A 61 18.25 10.43 5.61
CA GLN A 61 17.85 10.83 4.25
C GLN A 61 18.74 10.20 3.18
N ARG A 62 18.17 9.93 2.01
CA ARG A 62 18.94 9.42 0.87
C ARG A 62 19.96 10.47 0.40
N LYS A 63 21.12 10.01 -0.09
CA LYS A 63 22.18 10.90 -0.59
C LYS A 63 21.70 11.80 -1.72
N GLN A 64 20.79 11.32 -2.56
CA GLN A 64 20.21 12.06 -3.68
C GLN A 64 19.38 13.26 -3.21
N GLU A 65 18.83 13.21 -1.99
CA GLU A 65 18.00 14.27 -1.42
C GLU A 65 18.82 15.36 -0.72
N ALA A 66 20.14 15.18 -0.56
CA ALA A 66 20.97 16.10 0.22
C ALA A 66 20.90 17.54 -0.26
N ALA A 67 20.88 17.77 -1.58
CA ALA A 67 20.80 19.12 -2.14
C ALA A 67 19.43 19.77 -1.90
N ALA A 68 18.33 19.01 -2.08
CA ALA A 68 16.97 19.48 -1.85
C ALA A 68 16.68 19.76 -0.37
N CYS A 69 17.33 19.01 0.53
CA CYS A 69 17.20 19.13 1.97
C CYS A 69 18.14 20.16 2.62
N ALA A 70 19.07 20.75 1.87
CA ALA A 70 20.03 21.71 2.42
C ALA A 70 19.34 22.91 3.08
N GLY A 71 19.64 23.16 4.37
CA GLY A 71 19.05 24.24 5.17
C GLY A 71 17.59 24.02 5.59
N ARG A 72 17.00 22.85 5.31
CA ARG A 72 15.66 22.50 5.76
C ARG A 72 15.66 21.96 7.21
N PRO A 73 14.56 22.14 7.94
CA PRO A 73 14.42 21.50 9.23
C PRO A 73 14.54 19.97 9.12
N ALA A 74 15.25 19.38 10.09
CA ALA A 74 15.30 17.92 10.18
C ALA A 74 13.89 17.33 10.28
N PHE A 75 13.68 16.17 9.63
CA PHE A 75 12.42 15.44 9.59
C PHE A 75 11.27 16.19 8.90
N SER A 76 11.59 17.18 8.05
CA SER A 76 10.61 17.77 7.16
C SER A 76 10.46 16.97 5.86
N ILE A 77 9.28 17.09 5.22
CA ILE A 77 9.07 16.54 3.86
C ILE A 77 10.08 17.20 2.91
N ALA A 78 10.80 16.39 2.17
CA ALA A 78 11.75 16.85 1.17
C ALA A 78 11.02 17.50 -0.02
N PRO A 79 11.42 18.69 -0.46
CA PRO A 79 10.83 19.31 -1.65
C PRO A 79 11.22 18.52 -2.91
N HIS A 80 10.27 18.36 -3.82
CA HIS A 80 10.47 17.75 -5.12
C HIS A 80 9.75 18.58 -6.19
N ALA A 81 10.39 18.81 -7.33
CA ALA A 81 9.86 19.70 -8.36
C ALA A 81 8.49 19.28 -8.90
N ASP A 82 8.18 17.97 -8.88
CA ASP A 82 6.95 17.43 -9.45
C ASP A 82 5.74 17.48 -8.51
N GLN A 83 5.92 17.78 -7.22
CA GLN A 83 4.83 17.75 -6.23
C GLN A 83 3.68 18.70 -6.58
N ASP A 84 3.99 19.93 -7.01
CA ASP A 84 2.99 20.91 -7.43
C ASP A 84 2.29 20.49 -8.73
N VAL A 85 3.05 19.92 -9.68
CA VAL A 85 2.54 19.44 -10.97
C VAL A 85 1.55 18.29 -10.75
N PHE A 86 1.91 17.32 -9.91
CA PHE A 86 1.02 16.22 -9.54
C PHE A 86 -0.19 16.70 -8.73
N SER A 87 -0.01 17.62 -7.77
CA SER A 87 -1.13 18.19 -7.02
C SER A 87 -2.17 18.83 -7.94
N ALA A 88 -1.72 19.62 -8.94
CA ALA A 88 -2.61 20.21 -9.94
C ALA A 88 -3.29 19.16 -10.82
N ALA A 89 -2.57 18.11 -11.23
CA ALA A 89 -3.14 17.01 -12.02
C ALA A 89 -4.20 16.25 -11.23
N PHE A 90 -3.97 15.97 -9.94
CA PHE A 90 -4.95 15.34 -9.07
C PHE A 90 -6.19 16.22 -8.85
N GLN A 91 -6.05 17.53 -8.76
CA GLN A 91 -7.21 18.43 -8.72
C GLN A 91 -8.04 18.34 -10.01
N ARG A 92 -7.39 18.30 -11.20
CA ARG A 92 -8.08 18.08 -12.48
C ARG A 92 -8.76 16.71 -12.54
N LEU A 93 -8.09 15.66 -12.06
CA LEU A 93 -8.69 14.33 -11.96
C LEU A 93 -9.94 14.35 -11.09
N LYS A 94 -9.90 14.98 -9.91
CA LYS A 94 -11.04 15.11 -8.99
C LYS A 94 -12.20 15.90 -9.58
N THR A 95 -11.95 16.82 -10.50
CA THR A 95 -13.04 17.49 -11.25
C THR A 95 -13.78 16.49 -12.14
N ARG A 96 -13.09 15.49 -12.69
CA ARG A 96 -13.65 14.43 -13.54
C ARG A 96 -14.17 13.24 -12.75
N ASP A 97 -13.58 12.98 -11.58
CA ASP A 97 -13.90 11.89 -10.66
C ASP A 97 -13.86 12.38 -9.20
N PRO A 98 -14.96 13.00 -8.73
CA PRO A 98 -15.00 13.61 -7.38
C PRO A 98 -14.86 12.61 -6.23
N LYS A 99 -14.98 11.31 -6.50
CA LYS A 99 -14.90 10.26 -5.46
C LYS A 99 -13.50 9.69 -5.27
N VAL A 100 -12.56 9.99 -6.19
CA VAL A 100 -11.20 9.48 -6.06
C VAL A 100 -10.49 10.11 -4.86
N GLN A 101 -9.87 9.26 -4.05
CA GLN A 101 -9.01 9.67 -2.95
C GLN A 101 -7.56 9.62 -3.39
N VAL A 102 -6.79 10.65 -3.09
CA VAL A 102 -5.36 10.71 -3.44
C VAL A 102 -4.57 10.88 -2.15
N LEU A 103 -3.71 9.92 -1.86
CA LEU A 103 -2.86 9.89 -0.68
C LEU A 103 -1.41 10.11 -1.08
N ALA A 104 -0.70 10.92 -0.31
CA ALA A 104 0.74 11.07 -0.47
C ALA A 104 1.44 9.99 0.36
N SER A 105 2.10 9.05 -0.30
CA SER A 105 2.87 7.99 0.34
C SER A 105 4.26 8.49 0.71
N VAL A 106 4.66 8.30 1.96
CA VAL A 106 5.92 8.79 2.53
C VAL A 106 6.79 7.61 2.90
N GLY A 107 8.02 7.57 2.39
CA GLY A 107 8.99 6.52 2.70
C GLY A 107 9.26 5.60 1.52
N GLY A 108 8.79 4.36 1.60
CA GLY A 108 9.06 3.29 0.65
C GLY A 108 10.45 2.66 0.81
N TRP A 109 10.75 1.62 0.04
CA TRP A 109 12.04 0.93 0.09
C TRP A 109 13.19 1.89 -0.23
N GLY A 110 14.15 2.00 0.70
CA GLY A 110 15.26 2.96 0.61
C GLY A 110 14.91 4.41 0.96
N GLY A 111 13.63 4.76 1.15
CA GLY A 111 13.19 6.09 1.62
C GLY A 111 12.80 6.12 3.09
N SER A 112 12.78 4.97 3.75
CA SER A 112 12.25 4.78 5.11
C SER A 112 13.24 5.03 6.24
N ASP A 113 14.55 5.14 5.97
CA ASP A 113 15.57 5.27 7.01
C ASP A 113 15.33 6.45 7.98
N PRO A 114 14.84 7.64 7.55
CA PRO A 114 14.54 8.71 8.49
C PRO A 114 13.51 8.37 9.57
N PHE A 115 12.61 7.41 9.32
CA PHE A 115 11.61 7.00 10.31
C PHE A 115 12.25 6.41 11.58
N PHE A 116 13.36 5.69 11.45
CA PHE A 116 14.08 5.11 12.61
C PHE A 116 14.59 6.18 13.58
N HIS A 117 14.88 7.38 13.07
CA HIS A 117 15.39 8.50 13.85
C HIS A 117 14.26 9.40 14.35
N LEU A 118 13.35 9.80 13.47
CA LEU A 118 12.27 10.73 13.82
C LEU A 118 11.24 10.11 14.76
N ALA A 119 10.91 8.83 14.58
CA ALA A 119 9.86 8.19 15.39
C ALA A 119 10.31 7.93 16.83
N ALA A 120 11.61 7.77 17.05
CA ALA A 120 12.19 7.48 18.37
C ALA A 120 12.01 8.61 19.39
N THR A 121 11.78 9.85 18.95
CA THR A 121 11.66 11.00 19.86
C THR A 121 10.37 11.79 19.63
N ALA A 122 9.79 12.34 20.69
CA ALA A 122 8.62 13.20 20.59
C ALA A 122 8.89 14.44 19.69
N GLN A 123 10.11 15.02 19.80
CA GLN A 123 10.51 16.17 18.99
C GLN A 123 10.58 15.81 17.50
N GLY A 124 11.17 14.66 17.16
CA GLY A 124 11.24 14.18 15.76
C GLY A 124 9.84 13.95 15.17
N ARG A 125 8.97 13.25 15.91
CA ARG A 125 7.58 13.02 15.48
C ARG A 125 6.83 14.34 15.29
N GLN A 126 6.94 15.29 16.22
CA GLN A 126 6.29 16.60 16.08
C GLN A 126 6.80 17.40 14.89
N ALA A 127 8.11 17.38 14.60
CA ALA A 127 8.69 18.04 13.43
C ALA A 127 8.12 17.43 12.13
N PHE A 128 8.07 16.10 12.04
CA PHE A 128 7.50 15.41 10.88
C PHE A 128 6.01 15.65 10.71
N VAL A 129 5.21 15.55 11.79
CA VAL A 129 3.77 15.83 11.78
C VAL A 129 3.49 17.25 11.31
N LYS A 130 4.20 18.25 11.87
CA LYS A 130 4.05 19.65 11.46
C LYS A 130 4.34 19.81 9.97
N SER A 131 5.46 19.27 9.50
CA SER A 131 5.84 19.38 8.08
C SER A 131 4.83 18.69 7.17
N SER A 132 4.33 17.53 7.55
CA SER A 132 3.32 16.77 6.77
C SER A 132 2.00 17.52 6.66
N VAL A 133 1.54 18.11 7.77
CA VAL A 133 0.32 18.94 7.80
C VAL A 133 0.48 20.21 6.95
N ASP A 134 1.62 20.89 7.05
CA ASP A 134 1.92 22.07 6.24
C ASP A 134 2.01 21.73 4.75
N TRP A 135 2.60 20.56 4.43
CA TRP A 135 2.68 20.06 3.06
C TRP A 135 1.28 19.79 2.48
N LEU A 136 0.39 19.09 3.22
CA LEU A 136 -0.99 18.85 2.79
C LEU A 136 -1.79 20.15 2.60
N ARG A 137 -1.56 21.15 3.45
CA ARG A 137 -2.18 22.47 3.31
C ARG A 137 -1.76 23.16 2.03
N ALA A 138 -0.50 23.00 1.61
CA ALA A 138 0.05 23.57 0.37
C ALA A 138 -0.38 22.78 -0.89
N HIS A 139 -0.76 21.51 -0.76
CA HIS A 139 -1.06 20.63 -1.90
C HIS A 139 -2.51 20.10 -1.85
N PRO A 140 -3.52 20.91 -2.19
CA PRO A 140 -4.95 20.57 -2.03
C PRO A 140 -5.44 19.44 -2.94
N GLY A 141 -4.59 18.96 -3.88
CA GLY A 141 -4.83 17.76 -4.67
C GLY A 141 -4.84 16.47 -3.86
N PHE A 142 -4.29 16.49 -2.63
CA PHE A 142 -4.17 15.31 -1.78
C PHE A 142 -5.23 15.29 -0.66
N ASP A 143 -5.67 14.07 -0.31
CA ASP A 143 -6.73 13.82 0.69
C ASP A 143 -6.19 13.24 1.99
N GLY A 144 -4.89 12.98 2.08
CA GLY A 144 -4.26 12.40 3.26
C GLY A 144 -2.87 11.88 3.00
N LEU A 145 -2.38 11.12 3.97
CA LEU A 145 -1.06 10.51 3.96
C LEU A 145 -1.16 8.99 4.01
N ASP A 146 -0.24 8.36 3.33
CA ASP A 146 0.10 6.96 3.49
C ASP A 146 1.52 6.85 4.05
N ILE A 147 1.73 6.03 5.08
CA ILE A 147 3.05 5.84 5.69
C ILE A 147 3.58 4.48 5.27
N ASP A 148 4.66 4.50 4.53
CA ASP A 148 5.33 3.32 4.03
C ASP A 148 6.71 3.18 4.69
N TRP A 149 6.70 2.77 5.98
CA TRP A 149 7.93 2.50 6.73
C TRP A 149 8.35 1.05 6.55
N GLU A 150 9.44 0.83 5.83
CA GLU A 150 9.97 -0.49 5.48
C GLU A 150 11.30 -0.79 6.18
N HIS A 151 11.31 -1.51 7.31
CA HIS A 151 10.15 -1.87 8.11
C HIS A 151 10.50 -1.61 9.58
N PRO A 152 9.57 -1.25 10.47
CA PRO A 152 9.84 -1.13 11.89
C PRO A 152 10.62 -2.34 12.42
N GLY A 153 11.75 -2.10 13.08
CA GLY A 153 12.63 -3.13 13.64
C GLY A 153 13.70 -3.70 12.68
N ASN A 154 13.62 -3.43 11.38
CA ASN A 154 14.64 -3.90 10.41
C ASN A 154 14.46 -3.25 9.03
N ASN A 155 15.38 -2.39 8.61
CA ASN A 155 15.35 -1.77 7.27
C ASN A 155 15.95 -2.64 6.15
N GLY A 156 16.37 -3.88 6.44
CA GLY A 156 17.01 -4.75 5.45
C GLY A 156 18.31 -4.18 4.86
N ALA A 157 18.94 -3.20 5.51
CA ALA A 157 20.11 -2.48 5.02
C ALA A 157 19.94 -1.90 3.60
N SER A 158 18.74 -1.42 3.26
CA SER A 158 18.35 -0.95 1.92
C SER A 158 19.28 0.12 1.34
N ASN A 159 19.91 0.96 2.21
CA ASN A 159 20.91 1.95 1.84
C ASN A 159 22.33 1.59 2.31
N GLY A 160 22.59 0.30 2.56
CA GLY A 160 23.88 -0.20 3.03
C GLY A 160 24.15 0.00 4.52
N VAL A 161 23.19 0.55 5.27
CA VAL A 161 23.26 0.74 6.73
C VAL A 161 22.13 -0.05 7.38
N GLN A 162 22.46 -0.96 8.29
CA GLN A 162 21.46 -1.71 9.05
C GLN A 162 20.88 -0.83 10.15
N LEU A 163 19.57 -0.58 10.09
CA LEU A 163 18.79 0.11 11.10
C LEU A 163 17.70 -0.81 11.64
N GLY A 164 17.20 -0.47 12.81
CA GLY A 164 16.09 -1.16 13.46
C GLY A 164 16.36 -1.49 14.92
N SER A 165 15.31 -1.41 15.71
CA SER A 165 15.32 -1.75 17.13
C SER A 165 14.01 -2.44 17.53
N PRO A 166 13.99 -3.19 18.66
CA PRO A 166 12.75 -3.76 19.20
C PRO A 166 11.70 -2.70 19.58
N ALA A 167 12.11 -1.44 19.78
CA ALA A 167 11.22 -0.34 20.17
C ALA A 167 10.48 0.30 18.97
N ASP A 168 10.90 0.04 17.73
CA ASP A 168 10.36 0.72 16.56
C ASP A 168 8.86 0.46 16.37
N GLY A 169 8.38 -0.73 16.74
CA GLY A 169 6.95 -1.02 16.72
C GLY A 169 6.13 -0.11 17.64
N GLU A 170 6.66 0.23 18.80
CA GLU A 170 6.04 1.20 19.71
C GLU A 170 6.13 2.62 19.14
N TYR A 171 7.28 2.99 18.60
CA TYR A 171 7.48 4.29 17.96
C TYR A 171 6.57 4.47 16.71
N PHE A 172 6.35 3.40 15.96
CA PHE A 172 5.39 3.38 14.85
C PHE A 172 3.97 3.71 15.31
N VAL A 173 3.49 3.08 16.39
CA VAL A 173 2.17 3.39 16.97
C VAL A 173 2.07 4.84 17.41
N GLN A 174 3.11 5.35 18.12
CA GLN A 174 3.14 6.73 18.59
C GLN A 174 3.14 7.73 17.42
N LEU A 175 3.93 7.46 16.37
CA LEU A 175 3.95 8.29 15.16
C LEU A 175 2.57 8.37 14.50
N LEU A 176 1.87 7.25 14.37
CA LEU A 176 0.52 7.22 13.77
C LEU A 176 -0.51 7.96 14.62
N GLN A 177 -0.41 7.89 15.96
CA GLN A 177 -1.27 8.67 16.87
C GLN A 177 -1.03 10.17 16.73
N ASP A 178 0.24 10.58 16.67
CA ASP A 178 0.63 11.99 16.51
C ASP A 178 0.17 12.52 15.13
N LEU A 179 0.35 11.74 14.05
CA LEU A 179 -0.13 12.07 12.70
C LEU A 179 -1.67 12.19 12.67
N ARG A 180 -2.39 11.24 13.27
CA ARG A 180 -3.86 11.30 13.32
C ARG A 180 -4.33 12.57 14.02
N THR A 181 -3.69 12.93 15.13
CA THR A 181 -3.99 14.17 15.87
C THR A 181 -3.78 15.41 15.00
N GLY A 182 -2.67 15.48 14.27
CA GLY A 182 -2.35 16.59 13.36
C GLY A 182 -3.33 16.68 12.17
N LEU A 183 -3.64 15.53 11.56
CA LEU A 183 -4.59 15.46 10.44
C LEU A 183 -6.03 15.80 10.86
N ASP A 184 -6.45 15.40 12.06
CA ASP A 184 -7.75 15.77 12.61
C ASP A 184 -7.85 17.29 12.89
N ALA A 185 -6.76 17.91 13.32
CA ALA A 185 -6.70 19.36 13.50
C ALA A 185 -6.84 20.08 12.15
N LEU A 186 -6.08 19.64 11.12
CA LEU A 186 -6.19 20.16 9.76
C LEU A 186 -7.60 19.92 9.19
N GLY A 187 -8.20 18.76 9.49
CA GLY A 187 -9.55 18.39 9.07
C GLY A 187 -10.62 19.32 9.64
N ARG A 188 -10.50 19.70 10.91
CA ARG A 188 -11.39 20.70 11.54
C ARG A 188 -11.25 22.09 10.91
N GLU A 189 -10.01 22.49 10.59
CA GLU A 189 -9.71 23.76 9.90
C GLU A 189 -10.39 23.80 8.51
N ASN A 190 -10.26 22.72 7.73
CA ASN A 190 -10.71 22.66 6.34
C ASN A 190 -12.10 22.02 6.17
N LYS A 191 -12.77 21.64 7.27
CA LYS A 191 -14.09 20.97 7.28
C LYS A 191 -14.13 19.72 6.39
N ARG A 192 -13.06 18.92 6.41
CA ARG A 192 -12.95 17.66 5.67
C ARG A 192 -12.15 16.64 6.46
N HIS A 193 -12.33 15.37 6.15
CA HIS A 193 -11.48 14.31 6.67
C HIS A 193 -10.19 14.21 5.83
N TYR A 194 -9.06 14.05 6.50
CA TYR A 194 -7.79 13.66 5.88
C TYR A 194 -7.47 12.22 6.28
N ALA A 195 -7.35 11.35 5.29
CA ALA A 195 -7.07 9.95 5.53
C ALA A 195 -5.62 9.74 6.03
N LEU A 196 -5.47 8.78 6.94
CA LEU A 196 -4.18 8.25 7.36
C LEU A 196 -4.16 6.76 7.11
N THR A 197 -3.24 6.31 6.27
CA THR A 197 -3.08 4.90 5.91
C THR A 197 -1.65 4.45 6.11
N VAL A 198 -1.43 3.16 6.03
CA VAL A 198 -0.09 2.57 6.03
C VAL A 198 0.00 1.52 4.93
N ALA A 199 1.19 1.38 4.31
CA ALA A 199 1.58 0.19 3.58
C ALA A 199 2.48 -0.66 4.47
N ILE A 200 2.19 -1.95 4.61
CA ILE A 200 2.94 -2.84 5.49
C ILE A 200 3.30 -4.15 4.81
N ASN A 201 4.51 -4.62 5.03
CA ASN A 201 4.88 -6.00 4.74
C ASN A 201 4.17 -6.94 5.73
N THR A 202 3.60 -8.02 5.20
CA THR A 202 2.74 -8.92 5.97
C THR A 202 3.34 -10.30 6.18
N THR A 203 4.65 -10.48 5.94
CA THR A 203 5.35 -11.69 6.36
C THR A 203 5.31 -11.81 7.88
N LYS A 204 5.29 -13.04 8.39
CA LYS A 204 5.29 -13.27 9.84
C LYS A 204 6.47 -12.56 10.52
N GLU A 205 7.63 -12.53 9.87
CA GLU A 205 8.83 -11.89 10.40
C GLU A 205 8.62 -10.40 10.66
N GLN A 206 7.89 -9.70 9.79
CA GLN A 206 7.65 -8.26 9.93
C GLN A 206 6.46 -7.97 10.86
N LEU A 207 5.38 -8.73 10.75
CA LEU A 207 4.19 -8.49 11.57
C LEU A 207 4.46 -8.59 13.08
N VAL A 208 5.30 -9.52 13.53
CA VAL A 208 5.61 -9.68 14.96
C VAL A 208 6.31 -8.45 15.57
N ARG A 209 6.81 -7.53 14.74
CA ARG A 209 7.47 -6.29 15.16
C ARG A 209 6.52 -5.09 15.23
N MET A 210 5.32 -5.21 14.66
CA MET A 210 4.35 -4.13 14.54
C MET A 210 3.08 -4.43 15.33
N PRO A 211 2.73 -3.71 16.39
CA PRO A 211 1.49 -3.93 17.14
C PRO A 211 0.29 -3.38 16.37
N MET A 212 -0.09 -4.06 15.26
CA MET A 212 -1.04 -3.58 14.27
C MET A 212 -2.45 -3.37 14.83
N GLY A 213 -2.89 -4.16 15.81
CA GLY A 213 -4.19 -3.93 16.47
C GLY A 213 -4.27 -2.58 17.19
N ARG A 214 -3.13 -2.05 17.67
CA ARG A 214 -3.05 -0.70 18.25
C ARG A 214 -2.92 0.36 17.18
N ALA A 215 -2.04 0.15 16.19
CA ALA A 215 -1.84 1.05 15.05
C ALA A 215 -3.14 1.32 14.29
N ALA A 216 -3.94 0.29 14.05
CA ALA A 216 -5.20 0.36 13.30
C ALA A 216 -6.25 1.29 13.92
N LYS A 217 -6.11 1.68 15.21
CA LYS A 217 -7.01 2.64 15.85
C LYS A 217 -6.86 4.05 15.28
N SER A 218 -5.67 4.40 14.80
CA SER A 218 -5.36 5.70 14.19
C SER A 218 -5.53 5.72 12.67
N LEU A 219 -5.73 4.56 12.04
CA LEU A 219 -5.71 4.39 10.59
C LEU A 219 -7.13 4.31 9.99
N ASP A 220 -7.27 4.82 8.78
CA ASP A 220 -8.44 4.60 7.93
C ASP A 220 -8.33 3.26 7.19
N LEU A 221 -7.19 3.00 6.54
CA LEU A 221 -6.90 1.77 5.80
C LEU A 221 -5.50 1.23 6.12
N VAL A 222 -5.33 -0.07 5.89
CA VAL A 222 -4.06 -0.79 5.96
C VAL A 222 -3.84 -1.48 4.61
N PHE A 223 -2.93 -0.96 3.80
CA PHE A 223 -2.52 -1.53 2.53
C PHE A 223 -1.53 -2.66 2.80
N MET A 224 -1.98 -3.88 2.65
CA MET A 224 -1.17 -5.07 2.91
C MET A 224 -0.33 -5.39 1.67
N MET A 225 0.98 -5.25 1.74
CA MET A 225 1.90 -5.63 0.68
C MET A 225 1.99 -7.17 0.61
N THR A 226 0.91 -7.81 0.14
CA THR A 226 0.78 -9.26 -0.01
C THR A 226 1.43 -9.74 -1.30
N TYR A 227 2.65 -9.27 -1.50
CA TYR A 227 3.59 -9.62 -2.55
C TYR A 227 5.01 -9.57 -1.96
N ASP A 228 6.00 -9.93 -2.77
CA ASP A 228 7.40 -10.03 -2.36
C ASP A 228 7.64 -11.05 -1.21
N PHE A 229 6.79 -12.08 -1.13
CA PHE A 229 7.02 -13.22 -0.22
C PHE A 229 8.26 -14.03 -0.60
N THR A 230 8.68 -13.99 -1.86
CA THR A 230 9.93 -14.55 -2.37
C THR A 230 10.58 -13.58 -3.35
N GLY A 231 11.91 -13.55 -3.34
CA GLY A 231 12.69 -12.68 -4.20
C GLY A 231 14.18 -12.99 -4.08
N PRO A 232 15.08 -12.12 -4.57
CA PRO A 232 16.53 -12.33 -4.47
C PRO A 232 17.07 -12.55 -3.06
N TRP A 233 16.34 -12.11 -2.05
CA TRP A 233 16.65 -12.31 -0.62
C TRP A 233 16.28 -13.70 -0.10
N THR A 234 15.59 -14.52 -0.87
CA THR A 234 15.23 -15.89 -0.47
C THR A 234 16.19 -16.91 -1.07
N LYS A 235 16.41 -18.03 -0.35
CA LYS A 235 17.28 -19.12 -0.82
C LYS A 235 16.67 -19.95 -1.94
N LYS A 236 15.35 -19.83 -2.16
CA LYS A 236 14.60 -20.64 -3.13
C LYS A 236 13.69 -19.77 -3.96
N ALA A 237 13.58 -20.08 -5.23
CA ALA A 237 12.60 -19.55 -6.13
C ALA A 237 11.18 -19.95 -5.69
N GLY A 238 10.20 -19.08 -5.91
CA GLY A 238 8.82 -19.35 -5.54
C GLY A 238 7.87 -18.21 -5.95
N ASN A 239 6.59 -18.44 -5.71
CA ASN A 239 5.56 -17.44 -5.97
C ASN A 239 5.63 -16.33 -4.93
N HIS A 240 5.89 -15.11 -5.38
CA HIS A 240 6.04 -13.96 -4.50
C HIS A 240 4.70 -13.33 -4.08
N THR A 241 3.58 -13.77 -4.66
CA THR A 241 2.26 -13.13 -4.47
C THR A 241 1.14 -14.17 -4.29
N ALA A 242 1.42 -15.21 -3.49
CA ALA A 242 0.53 -16.33 -3.26
C ALA A 242 -0.79 -15.93 -2.56
N LEU A 243 -1.93 -16.41 -3.08
CA LEU A 243 -3.22 -16.27 -2.40
C LEU A 243 -3.30 -17.16 -1.16
N ARG A 244 -2.78 -18.39 -1.25
CA ARG A 244 -2.81 -19.40 -0.16
C ARG A 244 -1.42 -19.90 0.19
N SER A 245 -1.28 -20.35 1.43
CA SER A 245 -0.04 -20.99 1.87
C SER A 245 0.10 -22.37 1.21
N ALA A 246 1.10 -22.53 0.35
CA ALA A 246 1.39 -23.81 -0.33
C ALA A 246 1.79 -24.93 0.65
N LYS A 247 2.27 -24.56 1.84
CA LYS A 247 2.62 -25.45 2.96
C LYS A 247 2.40 -24.73 4.28
N PRO A 248 2.25 -25.46 5.41
CA PRO A 248 2.03 -24.84 6.72
C PRO A 248 3.06 -23.75 7.03
N GLY A 249 2.58 -22.57 7.40
CA GLY A 249 3.40 -21.43 7.79
C GLY A 249 3.99 -20.59 6.65
N ALA A 250 3.81 -20.96 5.37
CA ALA A 250 4.22 -20.15 4.25
C ALA A 250 3.38 -18.87 4.16
N ASP A 251 4.03 -17.75 3.82
CA ASP A 251 3.35 -16.47 3.67
C ASP A 251 2.39 -16.49 2.47
N SER A 252 1.26 -15.81 2.63
CA SER A 252 0.20 -15.71 1.62
C SER A 252 -0.79 -14.61 2.02
N LEU A 253 -1.62 -14.13 1.09
CA LEU A 253 -2.70 -13.20 1.40
C LEU A 253 -3.65 -13.74 2.47
N GLU A 254 -4.08 -15.02 2.35
CA GLU A 254 -4.99 -15.66 3.31
C GLU A 254 -4.41 -15.67 4.73
N LYS A 255 -3.12 -16.02 4.85
CA LYS A 255 -2.40 -16.00 6.13
C LYS A 255 -2.24 -14.59 6.69
N SER A 256 -1.86 -13.63 5.88
CA SER A 256 -1.70 -12.22 6.28
C SER A 256 -3.00 -11.67 6.87
N VAL A 257 -4.14 -11.95 6.23
CA VAL A 257 -5.46 -11.56 6.74
C VAL A 257 -5.78 -12.24 8.06
N ALA A 258 -5.46 -13.53 8.20
CA ALA A 258 -5.71 -14.26 9.44
C ALA A 258 -4.86 -13.72 10.60
N ASP A 259 -3.57 -13.44 10.36
CA ASP A 259 -2.64 -12.91 11.37
C ASP A 259 -3.09 -11.52 11.84
N LEU A 260 -3.40 -10.60 10.91
CA LEU A 260 -3.86 -9.25 11.26
C LEU A 260 -5.22 -9.24 11.97
N LYS A 261 -6.15 -10.13 11.60
CA LYS A 261 -7.41 -10.32 12.34
C LYS A 261 -7.16 -10.81 13.76
N ALA A 262 -6.21 -11.71 13.95
CA ALA A 262 -5.85 -12.22 15.29
C ALA A 262 -5.27 -11.11 16.17
N GLU A 263 -4.59 -10.13 15.60
CA GLU A 263 -4.11 -8.93 16.30
C GLU A 263 -5.20 -7.86 16.53
N GLY A 264 -6.42 -8.08 16.03
CA GLY A 264 -7.54 -7.16 16.23
C GLY A 264 -7.68 -6.07 15.17
N VAL A 265 -7.01 -6.18 14.03
CA VAL A 265 -7.24 -5.25 12.89
C VAL A 265 -8.60 -5.57 12.26
N PRO A 266 -9.51 -4.60 12.11
CA PRO A 266 -10.79 -4.83 11.44
C PRO A 266 -10.61 -5.17 9.96
N ALA A 267 -11.28 -6.22 9.47
CA ALA A 267 -11.22 -6.60 8.06
C ALA A 267 -11.59 -5.46 7.11
N ALA A 268 -12.58 -4.64 7.50
CA ALA A 268 -13.03 -3.47 6.74
C ALA A 268 -11.98 -2.34 6.60
N LYS A 269 -10.82 -2.45 7.27
CA LYS A 269 -9.67 -1.55 7.07
C LYS A 269 -8.57 -2.18 6.23
N MET A 270 -8.59 -3.48 5.98
CA MET A 270 -7.57 -4.20 5.24
C MET A 270 -7.78 -4.09 3.73
N VAL A 271 -6.73 -3.75 2.98
CA VAL A 271 -6.72 -3.70 1.51
C VAL A 271 -5.67 -4.67 1.01
N ALA A 272 -6.07 -5.65 0.20
CA ALA A 272 -5.17 -6.73 -0.26
C ALA A 272 -4.29 -6.27 -1.43
N GLY A 273 -2.99 -6.58 -1.36
CA GLY A 273 -2.01 -6.25 -2.39
C GLY A 273 -2.06 -7.17 -3.60
N VAL A 274 -1.90 -6.57 -4.75
CA VAL A 274 -1.76 -7.19 -6.07
C VAL A 274 -0.46 -6.70 -6.69
N ALA A 275 0.30 -7.60 -7.32
CA ALA A 275 1.52 -7.22 -8.01
C ALA A 275 1.27 -7.02 -9.50
N MET A 276 1.58 -5.83 -10.02
CA MET A 276 1.63 -5.57 -11.47
C MET A 276 3.00 -5.93 -12.06
N TYR A 277 3.71 -6.85 -11.40
CA TYR A 277 5.04 -7.36 -11.79
C TYR A 277 5.23 -8.80 -11.33
N GLY A 278 6.28 -9.43 -11.83
CA GLY A 278 6.73 -10.74 -11.40
C GLY A 278 8.13 -10.70 -10.79
N ARG A 279 8.46 -11.74 -10.00
CA ARG A 279 9.81 -12.01 -9.51
C ARG A 279 10.38 -13.23 -10.23
N GLY A 280 11.51 -13.01 -10.88
CA GLY A 280 12.16 -14.01 -11.75
C GLY A 280 13.47 -14.55 -11.22
N PHE A 281 13.74 -15.81 -11.56
CA PHE A 281 14.92 -16.58 -11.18
C PHE A 281 15.44 -17.40 -12.37
N ASP A 282 16.76 -17.51 -12.50
CA ASP A 282 17.45 -18.26 -13.54
C ASP A 282 18.28 -19.41 -12.92
N GLY A 283 18.44 -20.50 -13.66
CA GLY A 283 19.13 -21.70 -13.17
C GLY A 283 18.36 -22.43 -12.07
N VAL A 284 17.01 -22.45 -12.17
CA VAL A 284 16.14 -23.08 -11.18
C VAL A 284 16.23 -24.59 -11.27
N LYS A 285 16.49 -25.24 -10.13
CA LYS A 285 16.64 -26.71 -9.99
C LYS A 285 15.34 -27.32 -9.40
N ALA A 286 15.27 -28.63 -9.42
CA ALA A 286 14.13 -29.40 -8.90
C ALA A 286 13.81 -29.13 -7.41
N ASP A 287 14.80 -28.77 -6.61
CA ASP A 287 14.63 -28.39 -5.20
C ASP A 287 14.30 -26.91 -5.01
N SER A 288 14.02 -26.20 -6.11
CA SER A 288 13.76 -24.75 -6.19
C SER A 288 14.96 -23.85 -5.85
N SER A 289 16.17 -24.38 -5.63
CA SER A 289 17.36 -23.53 -5.60
C SER A 289 17.60 -22.91 -6.97
N TYR A 290 18.21 -21.75 -7.02
CA TYR A 290 18.44 -21.02 -8.27
C TYR A 290 19.87 -20.45 -8.30
N ALA A 291 20.35 -20.09 -9.49
CA ALA A 291 21.70 -19.56 -9.66
C ALA A 291 21.76 -18.04 -9.42
N ARG A 292 20.76 -17.32 -9.90
CA ARG A 292 20.71 -15.85 -9.79
C ARG A 292 19.28 -15.31 -10.00
N PRO A 293 18.99 -14.08 -9.56
CA PRO A 293 17.80 -13.33 -10.00
C PRO A 293 17.83 -13.10 -11.51
N TRP A 294 16.65 -12.92 -12.12
CA TRP A 294 16.50 -12.70 -13.56
C TRP A 294 15.20 -11.91 -13.83
N PRO A 295 15.18 -10.98 -14.82
CA PRO A 295 16.23 -10.65 -15.82
C PRO A 295 17.27 -9.65 -15.31
N ASN A 296 17.12 -9.10 -14.15
CA ASN A 296 17.96 -8.09 -13.51
C ASN A 296 18.31 -8.48 -12.06
N GLU A 297 19.05 -7.66 -11.33
CA GLU A 297 19.54 -7.95 -9.99
C GLU A 297 18.43 -8.07 -8.94
N ASP A 298 17.29 -7.35 -9.12
CA ASP A 298 16.13 -7.44 -8.24
C ASP A 298 15.09 -8.49 -8.69
N GLY A 299 15.32 -9.13 -9.85
CA GLY A 299 14.45 -10.15 -10.41
C GLY A 299 13.10 -9.62 -10.91
N SER A 300 12.91 -8.31 -11.04
CA SER A 300 11.62 -7.71 -11.38
C SER A 300 11.34 -7.76 -12.89
N VAL A 301 10.10 -8.12 -13.24
CA VAL A 301 9.57 -8.12 -14.61
C VAL A 301 8.21 -7.45 -14.60
N ALA A 302 8.03 -6.34 -15.32
CA ALA A 302 6.72 -5.69 -15.43
C ALA A 302 5.67 -6.66 -16.01
N PHE A 303 4.44 -6.64 -15.49
CA PHE A 303 3.37 -7.54 -15.94
C PHE A 303 3.18 -7.47 -17.47
N LYS A 304 3.14 -6.28 -18.04
CA LYS A 304 3.00 -6.04 -19.48
C LYS A 304 4.08 -6.71 -20.36
N ASP A 305 5.19 -7.17 -19.76
CA ASP A 305 6.30 -7.82 -20.47
C ASP A 305 6.38 -9.33 -20.20
N ILE A 306 5.65 -9.85 -19.19
CA ILE A 306 5.70 -11.26 -18.81
C ILE A 306 5.28 -12.19 -19.95
N ALA A 307 4.23 -11.85 -20.67
CA ALA A 307 3.75 -12.65 -21.81
C ALA A 307 4.77 -12.74 -22.99
N LYS A 308 5.77 -11.85 -23.01
CA LYS A 308 6.81 -11.79 -24.06
C LYS A 308 8.03 -12.65 -23.72
N LEU A 309 8.05 -13.32 -22.57
CA LEU A 309 9.20 -14.12 -22.12
C LEU A 309 9.36 -15.38 -22.98
N ALA A 310 10.38 -15.37 -23.83
CA ALA A 310 10.62 -16.45 -24.80
C ALA A 310 10.98 -17.78 -24.09
N GLY A 311 10.42 -18.89 -24.58
CA GLY A 311 10.71 -20.24 -24.08
C GLY A 311 10.06 -20.57 -22.73
N MET A 312 9.16 -19.72 -22.23
CA MET A 312 8.44 -19.93 -20.97
C MET A 312 6.94 -20.15 -21.21
N LYS A 313 6.29 -20.87 -20.33
CA LYS A 313 4.86 -21.16 -20.36
C LYS A 313 4.21 -20.85 -19.02
N PRO A 314 2.95 -20.39 -19.00
CA PRO A 314 2.22 -20.17 -17.75
C PRO A 314 1.85 -21.51 -17.09
N GLU A 315 2.16 -21.65 -15.82
CA GLU A 315 1.79 -22.79 -14.99
C GLU A 315 1.04 -22.32 -13.74
N PHE A 316 -0.03 -23.03 -13.38
CA PHE A 316 -0.84 -22.76 -12.21
C PHE A 316 -0.45 -23.66 -11.07
N ASP A 317 -0.05 -23.05 -9.94
CA ASP A 317 0.17 -23.78 -8.70
C ASP A 317 -1.15 -23.83 -7.89
N LYS A 318 -1.76 -25.02 -7.82
CA LYS A 318 -3.01 -25.24 -7.08
C LYS A 318 -2.85 -25.03 -5.58
N ALA A 319 -1.66 -25.29 -5.03
CA ALA A 319 -1.42 -25.19 -3.60
C ALA A 319 -1.41 -23.73 -3.13
N SER A 320 -0.67 -22.88 -3.85
CA SER A 320 -0.60 -21.44 -3.55
C SER A 320 -1.69 -20.61 -4.22
N GLN A 321 -2.45 -21.19 -5.15
CA GLN A 321 -3.43 -20.48 -5.99
C GLN A 321 -2.82 -19.30 -6.73
N SER A 322 -1.61 -19.48 -7.27
CA SER A 322 -0.85 -18.45 -7.98
C SER A 322 -0.31 -18.96 -9.32
N TRP A 323 0.18 -18.06 -10.14
CA TRP A 323 0.70 -18.36 -11.46
C TRP A 323 2.20 -18.10 -11.54
N ALA A 324 2.87 -18.85 -12.39
CA ALA A 324 4.26 -18.61 -12.75
C ALA A 324 4.48 -18.86 -14.24
N MET A 325 5.38 -18.12 -14.86
CA MET A 325 6.00 -18.52 -16.13
C MET A 325 7.15 -19.47 -15.81
N VAL A 326 7.18 -20.63 -16.47
CA VAL A 326 8.20 -21.67 -16.26
C VAL A 326 8.75 -22.13 -17.59
N GLY A 327 10.06 -22.34 -17.69
CA GLY A 327 10.72 -22.85 -18.87
C GLY A 327 12.16 -22.38 -19.01
N ALA A 328 12.95 -23.05 -19.83
CA ALA A 328 14.37 -22.73 -20.09
C ALA A 328 15.24 -22.59 -18.81
N GLY A 329 14.93 -23.38 -17.76
CA GLY A 329 15.61 -23.27 -16.46
C GLY A 329 15.26 -22.03 -15.65
N ARG A 330 14.16 -21.33 -16.01
CA ARG A 330 13.69 -20.09 -15.39
C ARG A 330 12.32 -20.26 -14.76
N PHE A 331 12.05 -19.40 -13.77
CA PHE A 331 10.77 -19.28 -13.09
C PHE A 331 10.49 -17.80 -12.88
N VAL A 332 9.27 -17.34 -13.17
CA VAL A 332 8.78 -15.99 -12.85
C VAL A 332 7.41 -16.12 -12.20
N GLY A 333 7.36 -15.98 -10.87
CA GLY A 333 6.07 -15.90 -10.15
C GLY A 333 5.42 -14.54 -10.37
N TYR A 334 4.09 -14.50 -10.58
CA TYR A 334 3.37 -13.25 -10.86
C TYR A 334 1.86 -13.37 -10.60
N ASP A 335 1.20 -12.22 -10.50
CA ASP A 335 -0.26 -12.16 -10.60
C ASP A 335 -0.68 -12.04 -12.07
N ASP A 336 -1.55 -12.94 -12.52
CA ASP A 336 -2.27 -12.78 -13.78
C ASP A 336 -3.73 -12.34 -13.50
N PRO A 337 -4.51 -11.94 -14.52
CA PRO A 337 -5.90 -11.54 -14.30
C PRO A 337 -6.78 -12.59 -13.59
N ARG A 338 -6.45 -13.88 -13.68
CA ARG A 338 -7.19 -14.96 -13.00
C ARG A 338 -6.84 -15.00 -11.52
N ALA A 339 -5.54 -14.88 -11.17
CA ALA A 339 -5.08 -14.77 -9.79
C ALA A 339 -5.67 -13.52 -9.11
N VAL A 340 -5.67 -12.39 -9.82
CA VAL A 340 -6.25 -11.14 -9.30
C VAL A 340 -7.75 -11.28 -9.02
N ARG A 341 -8.52 -11.86 -9.95
CA ARG A 341 -9.96 -12.15 -9.70
C ARG A 341 -10.17 -13.09 -8.51
N ALA A 342 -9.28 -14.08 -8.30
CA ALA A 342 -9.36 -14.95 -7.13
C ALA A 342 -9.07 -14.19 -5.83
N LYS A 343 -8.07 -13.27 -5.83
CA LYS A 343 -7.79 -12.37 -4.71
C LYS A 343 -8.97 -11.43 -4.42
N VAL A 344 -9.59 -10.87 -5.45
CA VAL A 344 -10.80 -10.03 -5.31
C VAL A 344 -11.96 -10.83 -4.71
N ALA A 345 -12.22 -12.05 -5.19
CA ALA A 345 -13.25 -12.92 -4.63
C ALA A 345 -12.97 -13.25 -3.17
N PHE A 346 -11.70 -13.52 -2.81
CA PHE A 346 -11.28 -13.72 -1.43
C PHE A 346 -11.50 -12.45 -0.60
N ALA A 347 -11.09 -11.27 -1.08
CA ALA A 347 -11.25 -10.00 -0.38
C ALA A 347 -12.74 -9.72 -0.06
N LYS A 348 -13.63 -9.89 -1.05
CA LYS A 348 -15.08 -9.79 -0.85
C LYS A 348 -15.58 -10.75 0.22
N LYS A 349 -15.23 -12.03 0.12
CA LYS A 349 -15.65 -13.08 1.07
C LYS A 349 -15.13 -12.82 2.48
N ALA A 350 -13.91 -12.31 2.62
CA ALA A 350 -13.27 -12.02 3.91
C ALA A 350 -13.73 -10.69 4.53
N GLY A 351 -14.53 -9.88 3.80
CA GLY A 351 -15.01 -8.58 4.24
C GLY A 351 -13.92 -7.52 4.27
N LEU A 352 -12.92 -7.62 3.38
CA LEU A 352 -11.84 -6.62 3.28
C LEU A 352 -12.39 -5.34 2.64
N ALA A 353 -11.71 -4.20 2.90
CA ALA A 353 -12.02 -2.92 2.27
C ALA A 353 -11.86 -2.97 0.75
N GLY A 354 -10.91 -3.74 0.23
CA GLY A 354 -10.69 -3.84 -1.20
C GLY A 354 -9.35 -4.45 -1.58
N VAL A 355 -8.87 -4.02 -2.75
CA VAL A 355 -7.58 -4.43 -3.33
C VAL A 355 -6.80 -3.20 -3.81
N PHE A 356 -5.47 -3.28 -3.82
CA PHE A 356 -4.59 -2.26 -4.42
C PHE A 356 -3.43 -2.90 -5.15
N ALA A 357 -2.76 -2.14 -6.02
CA ALA A 357 -1.65 -2.66 -6.80
C ALA A 357 -0.38 -1.81 -6.71
N TRP A 358 0.77 -2.48 -6.70
CA TRP A 358 2.09 -1.96 -7.00
C TRP A 358 2.48 -2.36 -8.41
N GLU A 359 2.72 -1.50 -9.39
CA GLU A 359 2.37 -0.10 -9.54
C GLU A 359 1.85 0.11 -11.00
N LEU A 360 1.04 1.12 -11.20
CA LEU A 360 0.18 1.29 -12.38
C LEU A 360 0.94 1.24 -13.72
N SER A 361 2.16 1.77 -13.81
CA SER A 361 2.90 1.83 -15.07
C SER A 361 3.39 0.48 -15.58
N GLN A 362 3.34 -0.57 -14.75
CA GLN A 362 3.76 -1.93 -15.09
C GLN A 362 2.62 -2.79 -15.66
N ASP A 363 1.37 -2.31 -15.61
CA ASP A 363 0.20 -2.96 -16.18
C ASP A 363 -0.02 -2.53 -17.64
N ASP A 364 -0.66 -3.38 -18.42
CA ASP A 364 -1.20 -3.08 -19.75
C ASP A 364 -2.74 -2.87 -19.74
N GLY A 365 -3.30 -2.76 -18.55
CA GLY A 365 -4.73 -2.59 -18.28
C GLY A 365 -5.45 -3.86 -17.82
N GLN A 366 -4.88 -5.04 -18.03
CA GLN A 366 -5.54 -6.31 -17.72
C GLN A 366 -5.64 -6.58 -16.20
N ILE A 367 -4.62 -6.22 -15.43
CA ILE A 367 -4.64 -6.36 -13.97
C ILE A 367 -5.65 -5.39 -13.37
N LEU A 368 -5.64 -4.14 -13.81
CA LEU A 368 -6.61 -3.14 -13.36
C LEU A 368 -8.05 -3.53 -13.70
N ASP A 369 -8.30 -4.11 -14.91
CA ASP A 369 -9.60 -4.66 -15.29
C ASP A 369 -10.05 -5.82 -14.38
N ALA A 370 -9.11 -6.67 -13.98
CA ALA A 370 -9.41 -7.75 -13.03
C ALA A 370 -9.71 -7.22 -11.61
N MET A 371 -9.00 -6.18 -11.16
CA MET A 371 -9.26 -5.50 -9.88
C MET A 371 -10.62 -4.79 -9.87
N ASP A 372 -11.08 -4.29 -11.01
CA ASP A 372 -12.37 -3.58 -11.15
C ASP A 372 -13.56 -4.48 -10.80
N THR A 373 -13.40 -5.80 -10.86
CA THR A 373 -14.39 -6.76 -10.36
C THR A 373 -14.62 -6.68 -8.83
N MET A 374 -13.84 -5.89 -8.09
CA MET A 374 -14.10 -5.57 -6.67
C MET A 374 -15.36 -4.72 -6.50
N LYS A 375 -15.68 -3.89 -7.46
CA LYS A 375 -16.91 -3.09 -7.49
C LYS A 375 -18.16 -3.98 -7.59
N PRO A 376 -19.32 -3.47 -7.20
CA PRO A 376 -20.60 -4.19 -7.33
C PRO A 376 -20.92 -4.61 -8.75
#